data_4ab3011fcd5f5e6086964828cdbe6a9a
#
_entry.id   4ab3011fcd5f5e6086964828cdbe6a9a
#
_cell.length_a   1.000
_cell.length_b   1.000
_cell.length_c   1.000
_cell.angle_alpha   90.00
_cell.angle_beta   90.00
_cell.angle_gamma   90.00
#
_symmetry.space_group_name_H-M   'P 1'
#
loop_
_entity.id
_entity.type
_entity.pdbx_description
1 polymer ?
#
loop_
_entity_poly.entity_id
_entity_poly.type
_entity_poly.pdbx_seq_one_letter_code
_entity_poly.pdbx_strand_id
1 'polypeptide(L)'
;MQETGIEKLIYKPVPYIYNRIPSDEPLYALFHAGATISARAISTTIDNDERIKFSQLRKRCIAKATKAGIECHESNDYNKFWDILTEVLQSRHGSTPVHTKEEIALLHSRFPNNIKLYTAESNSTPIAGIVVYETDTTAHFQYIAASDEGCSIGALDMLIAHLIEKVYAHKRYIDFGISTEQGGTYLNEGLIKQKEGFGGRAVVYDTYELSI
;
A
#
# COMPACT_ATOMS: atom_id res chain seq x y z
N MET A 1 -34.28 4.51 -2.23
CA MET A 1 -33.47 5.58 -1.55
C MET A 1 -34.32 6.83 -1.26
N GLN A 2 -35.15 7.27 -2.18
CA GLN A 2 -36.07 8.42 -1.90
C GLN A 2 -36.97 8.21 -0.67
N GLU A 3 -37.44 6.96 -0.46
CA GLU A 3 -38.28 6.60 0.68
C GLU A 3 -37.54 6.63 2.04
N THR A 4 -36.19 6.63 2.03
CA THR A 4 -35.34 6.59 3.24
C THR A 4 -34.75 7.94 3.60
N GLY A 5 -35.04 9.02 2.83
CA GLY A 5 -34.48 10.36 3.05
C GLY A 5 -32.98 10.48 2.77
N ILE A 6 -32.42 9.54 2.00
CA ILE A 6 -31.02 9.62 1.56
C ILE A 6 -30.94 10.57 0.37
N GLU A 7 -30.18 11.67 0.53
CA GLU A 7 -30.01 12.69 -0.50
C GLU A 7 -28.79 12.48 -1.40
N LYS A 8 -27.83 11.66 -0.93
CA LYS A 8 -26.54 11.50 -1.59
C LYS A 8 -25.98 10.11 -1.37
N LEU A 9 -25.46 9.49 -2.44
CA LEU A 9 -24.69 8.26 -2.42
C LEU A 9 -23.23 8.58 -2.76
N ILE A 10 -22.30 8.13 -1.90
CA ILE A 10 -20.87 8.11 -2.20
C ILE A 10 -20.46 6.64 -2.35
N TYR A 11 -19.90 6.29 -3.50
CA TYR A 11 -19.50 4.93 -3.82
C TYR A 11 -18.02 4.87 -4.21
N LYS A 12 -17.27 4.00 -3.54
CA LYS A 12 -15.87 3.71 -3.83
C LYS A 12 -15.76 2.28 -4.34
N PRO A 13 -15.68 2.06 -5.66
CA PRO A 13 -15.51 0.72 -6.20
C PRO A 13 -14.18 0.12 -5.77
N VAL A 14 -14.18 -1.16 -5.48
CA VAL A 14 -12.94 -1.92 -5.29
C VAL A 14 -12.24 -1.99 -6.65
N PRO A 15 -10.96 -1.61 -6.75
CA PRO A 15 -10.23 -1.66 -8.02
C PRO A 15 -10.12 -3.07 -8.58
N TYR A 16 -10.11 -3.21 -9.90
CA TYR A 16 -10.11 -4.49 -10.61
C TYR A 16 -9.01 -5.47 -10.19
N ILE A 17 -7.87 -4.96 -9.69
CA ILE A 17 -6.73 -5.79 -9.23
C ILE A 17 -7.08 -6.70 -8.04
N TYR A 18 -8.15 -6.40 -7.30
CA TYR A 18 -8.65 -7.22 -6.19
C TYR A 18 -9.74 -8.21 -6.62
N ASN A 19 -10.24 -8.11 -7.86
CA ASN A 19 -11.30 -8.96 -8.35
C ASN A 19 -10.72 -10.29 -8.86
N ARG A 20 -11.42 -11.40 -8.63
CA ARG A 20 -11.08 -12.72 -9.20
C ARG A 20 -11.51 -12.84 -10.66
N ILE A 21 -12.59 -12.17 -11.02
CA ILE A 21 -13.16 -12.09 -12.36
C ILE A 21 -13.54 -10.64 -12.64
N PRO A 22 -13.72 -10.22 -13.90
CA PRO A 22 -14.26 -8.90 -14.22
C PRO A 22 -15.57 -8.62 -13.45
N SER A 23 -15.70 -7.43 -12.88
CA SER A 23 -16.81 -7.05 -11.99
C SER A 23 -17.10 -5.54 -12.06
N ASP A 24 -17.30 -5.04 -13.28
CA ASP A 24 -17.51 -3.60 -13.54
C ASP A 24 -19.00 -3.21 -13.67
N GLU A 25 -19.91 -4.13 -13.39
CA GLU A 25 -21.36 -3.88 -13.42
C GLU A 25 -21.78 -2.68 -12.55
N PRO A 26 -21.19 -2.47 -11.34
CA PRO A 26 -21.51 -1.29 -10.55
C PRO A 26 -21.12 0.02 -11.24
N LEU A 27 -20.03 0.03 -12.01
CA LEU A 27 -19.59 1.22 -12.74
C LEU A 27 -20.57 1.60 -13.84
N TYR A 28 -21.09 0.59 -14.58
CA TYR A 28 -22.13 0.81 -15.56
C TYR A 28 -23.43 1.32 -14.91
N ALA A 29 -23.84 0.71 -13.79
CA ALA A 29 -25.04 1.15 -13.07
C ALA A 29 -24.92 2.59 -12.57
N LEU A 30 -23.76 2.99 -12.02
CA LEU A 30 -23.49 4.36 -11.59
C LEU A 30 -23.56 5.34 -12.77
N PHE A 31 -22.94 4.99 -13.91
CA PHE A 31 -23.00 5.79 -15.13
C PHE A 31 -24.45 5.98 -15.60
N HIS A 32 -25.22 4.89 -15.68
CA HIS A 32 -26.61 4.93 -16.09
C HIS A 32 -27.50 5.75 -15.14
N ALA A 33 -27.18 5.77 -13.84
CA ALA A 33 -27.86 6.56 -12.84
C ALA A 33 -27.45 8.05 -12.85
N GLY A 34 -26.46 8.44 -13.65
CA GLY A 34 -25.98 9.81 -13.72
C GLY A 34 -24.99 10.21 -12.61
N ALA A 35 -24.34 9.22 -12.00
CA ALA A 35 -23.27 9.49 -11.03
C ALA A 35 -22.06 10.17 -11.69
N THR A 36 -21.40 11.04 -10.95
CA THR A 36 -20.16 11.70 -11.38
C THR A 36 -18.96 11.22 -10.57
N ILE A 37 -17.77 11.30 -11.14
CA ILE A 37 -16.52 11.06 -10.40
C ILE A 37 -16.21 12.31 -9.58
N SER A 38 -16.27 12.18 -8.24
CA SER A 38 -15.98 13.25 -7.30
C SER A 38 -14.52 13.27 -6.83
N ALA A 39 -13.82 12.13 -6.89
CA ALA A 39 -12.39 12.03 -6.62
C ALA A 39 -11.77 10.87 -7.40
N ARG A 40 -10.50 11.02 -7.77
CA ARG A 40 -9.70 9.98 -8.41
C ARG A 40 -8.30 9.96 -7.84
N ALA A 41 -7.95 8.90 -7.14
CA ALA A 41 -6.60 8.68 -6.66
C ALA A 41 -5.82 7.75 -7.59
N ILE A 42 -4.48 7.84 -7.54
CA ILE A 42 -3.58 6.95 -8.28
C ILE A 42 -2.85 6.07 -7.29
N SER A 43 -3.08 4.76 -7.36
CA SER A 43 -2.23 3.74 -6.74
C SER A 43 -1.16 3.28 -7.72
N THR A 44 -0.09 2.70 -7.20
CA THR A 44 0.98 2.11 -8.00
C THR A 44 1.01 0.61 -7.76
N THR A 45 0.81 -0.17 -8.83
CA THR A 45 0.66 -1.63 -8.74
C THR A 45 1.65 -2.32 -9.67
N ILE A 46 2.26 -3.41 -9.20
CA ILE A 46 3.06 -4.33 -10.02
C ILE A 46 2.13 -5.45 -10.48
N ASP A 47 2.12 -5.74 -11.79
CA ASP A 47 1.60 -6.99 -12.34
C ASP A 47 2.75 -7.99 -12.42
N ASN A 48 2.68 -9.08 -11.68
CA ASN A 48 3.74 -10.08 -11.64
C ASN A 48 3.80 -10.94 -12.91
N ASP A 49 2.72 -10.99 -13.70
CA ASP A 49 2.73 -11.68 -14.99
C ASP A 49 3.52 -10.88 -16.04
N GLU A 50 3.59 -9.53 -15.90
CA GLU A 50 4.26 -8.62 -16.84
C GLU A 50 5.24 -7.68 -16.11
N ARG A 51 6.20 -8.26 -15.39
CA ARG A 51 7.10 -7.52 -14.51
C ARG A 51 8.05 -6.58 -15.24
N ILE A 52 8.05 -5.32 -14.82
CA ILE A 52 9.05 -4.32 -15.21
C ILE A 52 10.23 -4.39 -14.25
N LYS A 53 11.44 -4.32 -14.79
CA LYS A 53 12.68 -4.40 -14.00
C LYS A 53 12.81 -3.20 -13.06
N PHE A 54 13.34 -3.44 -11.87
CA PHE A 54 13.71 -2.37 -10.93
C PHE A 54 14.66 -1.36 -11.55
N SER A 55 14.46 -0.09 -11.22
CA SER A 55 15.36 0.99 -11.64
C SER A 55 16.76 0.82 -11.05
N GLN A 56 17.76 1.45 -11.66
CA GLN A 56 19.14 1.40 -11.17
C GLN A 56 19.29 1.97 -9.76
N LEU A 57 18.46 2.96 -9.40
CA LEU A 57 18.44 3.53 -8.06
C LEU A 57 18.02 2.48 -7.03
N ARG A 58 16.88 1.78 -7.28
CA ARG A 58 16.41 0.73 -6.36
C ARG A 58 17.44 -0.38 -6.21
N LYS A 59 18.03 -0.84 -7.31
CA LYS A 59 19.10 -1.86 -7.28
C LYS A 59 20.30 -1.43 -6.43
N ARG A 60 20.72 -0.17 -6.51
CA ARG A 60 21.82 0.36 -5.69
C ARG A 60 21.46 0.41 -4.20
N CYS A 61 20.23 0.84 -3.86
CA CYS A 61 19.77 0.85 -2.48
C CYS A 61 19.71 -0.57 -1.89
N ILE A 62 19.15 -1.52 -2.63
CA ILE A 62 19.11 -2.93 -2.25
C ILE A 62 20.51 -3.49 -2.01
N ALA A 63 21.44 -3.26 -2.94
CA ALA A 63 22.82 -3.71 -2.79
C ALA A 63 23.55 -3.10 -1.58
N LYS A 64 23.22 -1.83 -1.23
CA LYS A 64 23.73 -1.16 -0.03
C LYS A 64 23.23 -1.85 1.25
N ALA A 65 21.93 -2.13 1.32
CA ALA A 65 21.32 -2.82 2.45
C ALA A 65 21.87 -4.25 2.62
N THR A 66 22.04 -4.98 1.51
CA THR A 66 22.66 -6.33 1.51
C THR A 66 24.09 -6.29 2.09
N LYS A 67 24.91 -5.30 1.68
CA LYS A 67 26.27 -5.13 2.22
C LYS A 67 26.30 -4.75 3.71
N ALA A 68 25.24 -4.08 4.17
CA ALA A 68 25.07 -3.72 5.58
C ALA A 68 24.56 -4.88 6.45
N GLY A 69 24.28 -6.05 5.86
CA GLY A 69 23.81 -7.23 6.59
C GLY A 69 22.36 -7.11 7.07
N ILE A 70 21.52 -6.33 6.36
CA ILE A 70 20.10 -6.21 6.71
C ILE A 70 19.39 -7.55 6.46
N GLU A 71 18.56 -7.96 7.42
CA GLU A 71 17.73 -9.16 7.35
C GLU A 71 16.26 -8.79 7.21
N CYS A 72 15.51 -9.53 6.36
CA CYS A 72 14.08 -9.32 6.13
C CYS A 72 13.31 -10.59 6.50
N HIS A 73 12.28 -10.46 7.34
CA HIS A 73 11.45 -11.58 7.76
C HIS A 73 10.03 -11.14 8.16
N GLU A 74 9.13 -12.10 8.29
CA GLU A 74 7.82 -11.89 8.90
C GLU A 74 7.98 -11.68 10.41
N SER A 75 7.24 -10.72 10.96
CA SER A 75 7.30 -10.33 12.37
C SER A 75 5.90 -10.26 12.97
N ASN A 76 5.80 -10.51 14.26
CA ASN A 76 4.58 -10.28 15.05
C ASN A 76 4.71 -9.08 16.00
N ASP A 77 5.84 -8.38 15.97
CA ASP A 77 6.09 -7.23 16.85
C ASP A 77 5.55 -5.94 16.21
N TYR A 78 4.22 -5.85 16.14
CA TYR A 78 3.53 -4.65 15.65
C TYR A 78 3.88 -3.41 16.46
N ASN A 79 4.20 -3.55 17.76
CA ASN A 79 4.49 -2.42 18.64
C ASN A 79 5.73 -1.67 18.18
N LYS A 80 6.83 -2.38 17.94
CA LYS A 80 8.07 -1.73 17.47
C LYS A 80 7.89 -1.07 16.09
N PHE A 81 7.19 -1.72 15.19
CA PHE A 81 6.92 -1.12 13.88
C PHE A 81 6.03 0.12 14.00
N TRP A 82 5.02 0.09 14.88
CA TRP A 82 4.14 1.25 15.09
C TRP A 82 4.86 2.46 15.68
N ASP A 83 5.91 2.25 16.48
CA ASP A 83 6.76 3.34 16.95
C ASP A 83 7.47 4.04 15.78
N ILE A 84 8.07 3.26 14.87
CA ILE A 84 8.70 3.79 13.65
C ILE A 84 7.65 4.51 12.78
N LEU A 85 6.50 3.89 12.53
CA LEU A 85 5.43 4.45 11.70
C LEU A 85 4.91 5.76 12.27
N THR A 86 4.67 5.81 13.58
CA THR A 86 4.15 7.01 14.27
C THR A 86 5.16 8.16 14.20
N GLU A 87 6.43 7.87 14.49
CA GLU A 87 7.52 8.88 14.40
C GLU A 87 7.63 9.46 12.99
N VAL A 88 7.61 8.59 11.96
CA VAL A 88 7.70 9.02 10.55
C VAL A 88 6.49 9.86 10.14
N LEU A 89 5.27 9.45 10.51
CA LEU A 89 4.06 10.19 10.18
C LEU A 89 4.00 11.55 10.88
N GLN A 90 4.38 11.60 12.16
CA GLN A 90 4.42 12.87 12.91
C GLN A 90 5.47 13.82 12.37
N SER A 91 6.71 13.34 12.16
CA SER A 91 7.82 14.19 11.73
C SER A 91 7.68 14.70 10.30
N ARG A 92 7.12 13.91 9.39
CA ARG A 92 7.05 14.25 7.95
C ARG A 92 5.71 14.80 7.50
N HIS A 93 4.62 14.44 8.18
CA HIS A 93 3.24 14.76 7.73
C HIS A 93 2.37 15.39 8.81
N GLY A 94 2.85 15.53 10.07
CA GLY A 94 2.06 16.04 11.19
C GLY A 94 0.79 15.21 11.46
N SER A 95 0.83 13.91 11.13
CA SER A 95 -0.30 12.99 11.22
C SER A 95 0.03 11.75 12.05
N THR A 96 -0.98 10.95 12.34
CA THR A 96 -0.85 9.68 13.06
C THR A 96 -1.39 8.54 12.20
N PRO A 97 -0.98 7.27 12.47
CA PRO A 97 -1.61 6.11 11.81
C PRO A 97 -3.12 6.10 12.00
N VAL A 98 -3.86 5.64 10.99
CA VAL A 98 -5.33 5.51 11.05
C VAL A 98 -5.76 4.51 12.14
N HIS A 99 -5.01 3.42 12.30
CA HIS A 99 -5.24 2.43 13.37
C HIS A 99 -4.28 2.66 14.53
N THR A 100 -4.75 2.40 15.74
CA THR A 100 -3.89 2.30 16.94
C THR A 100 -3.12 0.99 16.94
N LYS A 101 -2.15 0.83 17.87
CA LYS A 101 -1.42 -0.44 18.08
C LYS A 101 -2.36 -1.58 18.44
N GLU A 102 -3.34 -1.30 19.27
CA GLU A 102 -4.34 -2.26 19.73
C GLU A 102 -5.27 -2.69 18.59
N GLU A 103 -5.68 -1.75 17.76
CA GLU A 103 -6.55 -2.03 16.61
C GLU A 103 -5.85 -2.89 15.56
N ILE A 104 -4.61 -2.59 15.20
CA ILE A 104 -3.90 -3.43 14.22
C ILE A 104 -3.58 -4.82 14.77
N ALA A 105 -3.24 -4.93 16.05
CA ALA A 105 -3.04 -6.21 16.71
C ALA A 105 -4.34 -7.03 16.74
N LEU A 106 -5.48 -6.38 17.02
CA LEU A 106 -6.80 -7.02 16.96
C LEU A 106 -7.15 -7.47 15.54
N LEU A 107 -6.90 -6.65 14.53
CA LEU A 107 -7.14 -7.00 13.13
C LEU A 107 -6.28 -8.19 12.71
N HIS A 108 -4.99 -8.19 13.03
CA HIS A 108 -4.12 -9.34 12.78
C HIS A 108 -4.61 -10.60 13.49
N SER A 109 -5.03 -10.51 14.76
CA SER A 109 -5.53 -11.68 15.52
C SER A 109 -6.78 -12.30 14.90
N ARG A 110 -7.63 -11.49 14.26
CA ARG A 110 -8.85 -11.94 13.58
C ARG A 110 -8.59 -12.47 12.16
N PHE A 111 -7.57 -11.93 11.49
CA PHE A 111 -7.22 -12.23 10.09
C PHE A 111 -5.73 -12.53 9.93
N PRO A 112 -5.16 -13.53 10.65
CA PRO A 112 -3.71 -13.77 10.68
C PRO A 112 -3.14 -14.17 9.32
N ASN A 113 -3.96 -14.77 8.46
CA ASN A 113 -3.54 -15.15 7.11
C ASN A 113 -3.60 -13.98 6.10
N ASN A 114 -4.30 -12.90 6.43
CA ASN A 114 -4.54 -11.79 5.52
C ASN A 114 -3.83 -10.49 5.93
N ILE A 115 -3.47 -10.35 7.21
CA ILE A 115 -2.80 -9.15 7.74
C ILE A 115 -1.48 -9.59 8.34
N LYS A 116 -0.38 -9.22 7.68
CA LYS A 116 0.97 -9.62 8.06
C LYS A 116 1.89 -8.43 8.15
N LEU A 117 2.80 -8.48 9.09
CA LEU A 117 3.89 -7.52 9.23
C LEU A 117 5.19 -8.16 8.76
N TYR A 118 5.95 -7.43 7.94
CA TYR A 118 7.32 -7.76 7.59
C TYR A 118 8.24 -6.63 8.03
N THR A 119 9.42 -6.98 8.54
CA THR A 119 10.43 -6.04 9.01
C THR A 119 11.75 -6.25 8.30
N ALA A 120 12.48 -5.15 8.16
CA ALA A 120 13.91 -5.18 7.84
C ALA A 120 14.68 -4.76 9.09
N GLU A 121 15.62 -5.60 9.52
CA GLU A 121 16.32 -5.46 10.80
C GLU A 121 17.83 -5.28 10.61
N SER A 122 18.38 -4.44 11.47
CA SER A 122 19.83 -4.29 11.70
C SER A 122 20.12 -4.74 13.13
N ASN A 123 20.99 -5.76 13.31
CA ASN A 123 21.34 -6.30 14.63
C ASN A 123 20.09 -6.62 15.49
N SER A 124 19.11 -7.32 14.91
CA SER A 124 17.84 -7.71 15.55
C SER A 124 16.94 -6.53 16.00
N THR A 125 17.18 -5.34 15.44
CA THR A 125 16.36 -4.15 15.69
C THR A 125 15.65 -3.76 14.38
N PRO A 126 14.31 -3.69 14.37
CA PRO A 126 13.56 -3.21 13.21
C PRO A 126 13.93 -1.76 12.87
N ILE A 127 14.28 -1.51 11.61
CA ILE A 127 14.57 -0.16 11.08
C ILE A 127 13.68 0.21 9.90
N ALA A 128 12.93 -0.78 9.36
CA ALA A 128 11.87 -0.57 8.40
C ALA A 128 10.81 -1.66 8.57
N GLY A 129 9.58 -1.38 8.13
CA GLY A 129 8.51 -2.37 8.15
C GLY A 129 7.41 -2.07 7.13
N ILE A 130 6.66 -3.12 6.80
CA ILE A 130 5.50 -3.06 5.92
C ILE A 130 4.42 -3.96 6.49
N VAL A 131 3.23 -3.40 6.72
CA VAL A 131 2.03 -4.20 6.96
C VAL A 131 1.35 -4.46 5.62
N VAL A 132 1.11 -5.73 5.35
CA VAL A 132 0.49 -6.19 4.10
C VAL A 132 -0.92 -6.71 4.38
N TYR A 133 -1.88 -6.27 3.57
CA TYR A 133 -3.21 -6.86 3.52
C TYR A 133 -3.30 -7.76 2.29
N GLU A 134 -3.55 -9.04 2.52
CA GLU A 134 -3.58 -10.05 1.47
C GLU A 134 -5.01 -10.39 1.05
N THR A 135 -5.23 -10.40 -0.26
CA THR A 135 -6.38 -11.04 -0.90
C THR A 135 -5.90 -12.21 -1.76
N ASP A 136 -6.81 -12.88 -2.45
CA ASP A 136 -6.43 -13.98 -3.34
C ASP A 136 -5.52 -13.52 -4.48
N THR A 137 -5.78 -12.34 -5.04
CA THR A 137 -5.08 -11.80 -6.21
C THR A 137 -3.97 -10.83 -5.87
N THR A 138 -4.08 -10.10 -4.75
CA THR A 138 -3.28 -8.90 -4.46
C THR A 138 -2.67 -8.93 -3.07
N ALA A 139 -1.40 -8.54 -2.98
CA ALA A 139 -0.74 -8.13 -1.74
C ALA A 139 -0.71 -6.59 -1.69
N HIS A 140 -1.50 -5.99 -0.81
CA HIS A 140 -1.58 -4.54 -0.63
C HIS A 140 -0.69 -4.08 0.52
N PHE A 141 0.24 -3.17 0.25
CA PHE A 141 1.12 -2.58 1.25
C PHE A 141 0.40 -1.44 1.97
N GLN A 142 -0.31 -1.79 3.05
CA GLN A 142 -1.17 -0.86 3.79
C GLN A 142 -0.40 0.20 4.57
N TYR A 143 0.66 -0.20 5.26
CA TYR A 143 1.55 0.70 5.99
C TYR A 143 2.99 0.43 5.61
N ILE A 144 3.71 1.49 5.26
CA ILE A 144 5.11 1.44 4.83
C ILE A 144 5.87 2.52 5.60
N ALA A 145 6.86 2.13 6.37
CA ALA A 145 7.71 3.10 7.08
C ALA A 145 9.13 2.58 7.25
N ALA A 146 10.07 3.51 7.34
CA ALA A 146 11.45 3.26 7.72
C ALA A 146 11.98 4.42 8.55
N SER A 147 12.77 4.11 9.58
CA SER A 147 13.54 5.10 10.33
C SER A 147 14.53 5.83 9.41
N ASP A 148 15.13 6.93 9.89
CA ASP A 148 16.15 7.64 9.13
C ASP A 148 17.38 6.74 8.84
N GLU A 149 17.75 5.88 9.80
CA GLU A 149 18.77 4.86 9.58
C GLU A 149 18.36 3.90 8.48
N GLY A 150 17.14 3.34 8.55
CA GLY A 150 16.60 2.43 7.54
C GLY A 150 16.54 3.04 6.14
N CYS A 151 16.14 4.31 6.05
CA CYS A 151 16.18 5.08 4.79
C CYS A 151 17.62 5.23 4.27
N SER A 152 18.56 5.61 5.13
CA SER A 152 19.95 5.86 4.74
C SER A 152 20.66 4.61 4.22
N ILE A 153 20.37 3.45 4.81
CA ILE A 153 20.97 2.16 4.45
C ILE A 153 20.28 1.54 3.22
N GLY A 154 19.01 1.89 2.95
CA GLY A 154 18.19 1.28 1.91
C GLY A 154 17.44 0.03 2.39
N ALA A 155 17.19 -0.08 3.70
CA ALA A 155 16.50 -1.22 4.31
C ALA A 155 15.08 -1.41 3.78
N LEU A 156 14.35 -0.30 3.60
CA LEU A 156 13.00 -0.34 3.02
C LEU A 156 13.01 -0.86 1.57
N ASP A 157 13.98 -0.43 0.76
CA ASP A 157 14.12 -0.90 -0.62
C ASP A 157 14.38 -2.41 -0.67
N MET A 158 15.23 -2.92 0.23
CA MET A 158 15.50 -4.35 0.35
C MET A 158 14.27 -5.12 0.81
N LEU A 159 13.53 -4.61 1.80
CA LEU A 159 12.29 -5.23 2.27
C LEU A 159 11.24 -5.30 1.17
N ILE A 160 11.02 -4.21 0.43
CA ILE A 160 10.10 -4.17 -0.71
C ILE A 160 10.51 -5.21 -1.75
N ALA A 161 11.80 -5.25 -2.13
CA ALA A 161 12.31 -6.23 -3.10
C ALA A 161 12.12 -7.67 -2.60
N HIS A 162 12.39 -7.94 -1.32
CA HIS A 162 12.16 -9.24 -0.70
C HIS A 162 10.69 -9.67 -0.79
N LEU A 163 9.76 -8.76 -0.49
CA LEU A 163 8.33 -9.05 -0.59
C LEU A 163 7.91 -9.33 -2.04
N ILE A 164 8.38 -8.54 -3.01
CA ILE A 164 8.04 -8.68 -4.42
C ILE A 164 8.62 -9.99 -5.00
N GLU A 165 9.89 -10.28 -4.71
CA GLU A 165 10.63 -11.35 -5.41
C GLU A 165 10.53 -12.71 -4.72
N LYS A 166 10.25 -12.73 -3.42
CA LYS A 166 10.26 -13.97 -2.63
C LYS A 166 8.90 -14.28 -2.03
N VAL A 167 8.34 -13.35 -1.23
CA VAL A 167 7.13 -13.63 -0.46
C VAL A 167 5.89 -13.64 -1.34
N TYR A 168 5.70 -12.60 -2.14
CA TYR A 168 4.50 -12.38 -2.96
C TYR A 168 4.71 -12.58 -4.46
N ALA A 169 5.78 -13.28 -4.86
CA ALA A 169 6.03 -13.62 -6.25
C ALA A 169 4.90 -14.48 -6.89
N HIS A 170 4.11 -15.16 -6.06
CA HIS A 170 2.96 -15.97 -6.47
C HIS A 170 1.65 -15.19 -6.61
N LYS A 171 1.56 -13.96 -6.07
CA LYS A 171 0.39 -13.09 -6.23
C LYS A 171 0.44 -12.43 -7.61
N ARG A 172 -0.73 -12.27 -8.24
CA ARG A 172 -0.78 -11.57 -9.51
C ARG A 172 -0.40 -10.10 -9.35
N TYR A 173 -0.91 -9.44 -8.30
CA TYR A 173 -0.68 -8.02 -8.09
C TYR A 173 0.00 -7.72 -6.76
N ILE A 174 0.87 -6.71 -6.78
CA ILE A 174 1.41 -6.08 -5.58
C ILE A 174 1.08 -4.60 -5.67
N ASP A 175 0.27 -4.12 -4.73
CA ASP A 175 -0.23 -2.76 -4.72
C ASP A 175 0.38 -1.94 -3.59
N PHE A 176 1.06 -0.85 -3.95
CA PHE A 176 1.71 0.06 -3.01
C PHE A 176 0.76 1.08 -2.37
N GLY A 177 -0.51 1.08 -2.75
CA GLY A 177 -1.46 2.12 -2.35
C GLY A 177 -1.24 3.45 -3.07
N ILE A 178 -2.12 4.41 -2.75
CA ILE A 178 -2.21 5.69 -3.45
C ILE A 178 -0.98 6.59 -3.23
N SER A 179 -0.74 7.46 -4.21
CA SER A 179 0.32 8.50 -4.17
C SER A 179 -0.27 9.89 -4.41
N THR A 180 -1.55 10.07 -4.11
CA THR A 180 -2.30 11.31 -4.26
C THR A 180 -2.91 11.75 -2.94
N GLU A 181 -3.13 13.04 -2.82
CA GLU A 181 -3.73 13.73 -1.68
C GLU A 181 -4.89 14.62 -2.16
N GLN A 182 -5.63 15.24 -1.25
CA GLN A 182 -6.69 16.21 -1.55
C GLN A 182 -7.73 15.68 -2.58
N GLY A 183 -8.23 14.46 -2.37
CA GLY A 183 -9.20 13.85 -3.29
C GLY A 183 -8.65 13.52 -4.68
N GLY A 184 -7.32 13.42 -4.81
CA GLY A 184 -6.64 13.11 -6.07
C GLY A 184 -6.13 14.33 -6.85
N THR A 185 -6.37 15.56 -6.38
CA THR A 185 -5.94 16.79 -7.07
C THR A 185 -4.45 17.11 -6.86
N TYR A 186 -3.82 16.55 -5.82
CA TYR A 186 -2.39 16.68 -5.60
C TYR A 186 -1.69 15.33 -5.78
N LEU A 187 -0.69 15.29 -6.68
CA LEU A 187 0.17 14.12 -6.90
C LEU A 187 1.49 14.28 -6.14
N ASN A 188 1.79 13.34 -5.25
CA ASN A 188 3.09 13.25 -4.61
C ASN A 188 4.09 12.58 -5.59
N GLU A 189 4.75 13.42 -6.41
CA GLU A 189 5.67 12.95 -7.46
C GLU A 189 6.85 12.14 -6.93
N GLY A 190 7.35 12.49 -5.74
CA GLY A 190 8.44 11.75 -5.09
C GLY A 190 8.02 10.33 -4.73
N LEU A 191 6.83 10.19 -4.16
CA LEU A 191 6.29 8.91 -3.73
C LEU A 191 5.94 8.01 -4.93
N ILE A 192 5.26 8.54 -5.96
CA ILE A 192 4.93 7.74 -7.14
C ILE A 192 6.20 7.30 -7.88
N LYS A 193 7.19 8.17 -8.04
CA LYS A 193 8.48 7.84 -8.66
C LYS A 193 9.25 6.76 -7.90
N GLN A 194 9.14 6.76 -6.56
CA GLN A 194 9.72 5.69 -5.74
C GLN A 194 9.08 4.34 -6.05
N LYS A 195 7.75 4.27 -6.06
CA LYS A 195 6.97 3.06 -6.33
C LYS A 195 7.16 2.56 -7.77
N GLU A 196 7.13 3.46 -8.75
CA GLU A 196 7.43 3.15 -10.16
C GLU A 196 8.86 2.60 -10.33
N GLY A 197 9.79 3.03 -9.49
CA GLY A 197 11.15 2.52 -9.46
C GLY A 197 11.26 1.01 -9.19
N PHE A 198 10.24 0.40 -8.58
CA PHE A 198 10.08 -1.04 -8.41
C PHE A 198 9.32 -1.72 -9.55
N GLY A 199 9.01 -0.99 -10.62
CA GLY A 199 8.33 -1.53 -11.80
C GLY A 199 6.80 -1.39 -11.75
N GLY A 200 6.27 -0.70 -10.75
CA GLY A 200 4.83 -0.46 -10.64
C GLY A 200 4.30 0.49 -11.72
N ARG A 201 3.00 0.40 -11.99
CA ARG A 201 2.25 1.29 -12.89
C ARG A 201 0.94 1.69 -12.23
N ALA A 202 0.35 2.76 -12.76
CA ALA A 202 -0.83 3.38 -12.20
C ALA A 202 -2.08 2.50 -12.30
N VAL A 203 -2.81 2.41 -11.20
CA VAL A 203 -4.20 1.92 -11.12
C VAL A 203 -5.02 3.02 -10.47
N VAL A 204 -6.16 3.40 -11.06
CA VAL A 204 -7.01 4.46 -10.51
C VAL A 204 -7.94 3.92 -9.44
N TYR A 205 -8.15 4.74 -8.40
CA TYR A 205 -9.09 4.51 -7.32
C TYR A 205 -10.11 5.65 -7.36
N ASP A 206 -11.27 5.36 -7.93
CA ASP A 206 -12.33 6.36 -8.13
C ASP A 206 -13.26 6.46 -6.93
N THR A 207 -13.83 7.64 -6.75
CA THR A 207 -14.98 7.87 -5.88
C THR A 207 -16.08 8.48 -6.73
N TYR A 208 -17.22 7.83 -6.73
CA TYR A 208 -18.42 8.29 -7.43
C TYR A 208 -19.38 8.95 -6.45
N GLU A 209 -20.09 9.95 -6.94
CA GLU A 209 -21.13 10.65 -6.23
C GLU A 209 -22.39 10.70 -7.07
N LEU A 210 -23.53 10.39 -6.45
CA LEU A 210 -24.86 10.46 -7.03
C LEU A 210 -25.77 11.24 -6.08
N SER A 211 -26.35 12.32 -6.57
CA SER A 211 -27.46 13.02 -5.89
C SER A 211 -28.77 12.30 -6.23
N ILE A 212 -29.67 12.17 -5.24
CA ILE A 212 -30.90 11.39 -5.31
C ILE A 212 -32.12 12.29 -5.29
#